data_951a4f4563496f6665e19cebcd10d7f7
#
_entry.id   951a4f4563496f6665e19cebcd10d7f7
#
_cell.length_a   1.000
_cell.length_b   1.000
_cell.length_c   1.000
_cell.angle_alpha   90.00
_cell.angle_beta   90.00
_cell.angle_gamma   90.00
#
_symmetry.space_group_name_H-M   'P 1'
#
loop_
_entity.id
_entity.type
_entity.pdbx_description
1 polymer ?
#
loop_
_entity_poly.entity_id
_entity_poly.type
_entity_poly.pdbx_seq_one_letter_code
_entity_poly.pdbx_strand_id
1 'polypeptide(L)'
;DGSIGLVDFAYLSDKAPEPFKSEWSAGRGINIHHKFVVTDFNLENAKVFTGSSNLAPSGESKNGDHLVMIEDRKIATSYAIEAIRMFDHLHFRTRMKAAEKKKQGARALHLRKPTAISGQPAWFEPYYQADSQRERDRLIFSR
;
A
#
# COMPACT_ATOMS: atom_id res chain seq x y z
N ASP A 1 10.72 16.50 1.04
CA ASP A 1 11.88 15.96 0.35
C ASP A 1 12.10 14.51 0.72
N GLY A 2 11.61 13.64 -0.16
CA GLY A 2 11.74 12.24 0.02
C GLY A 2 13.13 11.75 -0.35
N SER A 3 14.08 11.81 0.54
CA SER A 3 15.25 10.94 0.44
C SER A 3 14.77 9.50 0.56
N ILE A 4 14.35 8.98 -0.55
CA ILE A 4 13.87 7.62 -0.72
C ILE A 4 15.10 6.75 -0.61
N GLY A 5 15.09 5.83 0.34
CA GLY A 5 16.03 4.74 0.32
C GLY A 5 15.87 4.01 -1.02
N LEU A 6 16.86 4.13 -1.88
CA LEU A 6 16.92 3.35 -3.09
C LEU A 6 17.45 1.98 -2.70
N VAL A 7 16.60 0.99 -2.83
CA VAL A 7 17.01 -0.41 -2.75
C VAL A 7 17.73 -0.75 -4.05
N ASP A 8 18.86 -1.43 -3.96
CA ASP A 8 19.45 -2.08 -5.11
C ASP A 8 18.55 -3.21 -5.57
N PHE A 9 17.83 -2.97 -6.64
CA PHE A 9 16.88 -3.94 -7.18
C PHE A 9 17.56 -5.14 -7.83
N ALA A 10 18.76 -5.01 -8.30
CA ALA A 10 19.54 -6.17 -8.75
C ALA A 10 19.82 -7.12 -7.58
N TYR A 11 20.15 -6.58 -6.41
CA TYR A 11 20.31 -7.37 -5.20
C TYR A 11 18.99 -7.98 -4.71
N LEU A 12 17.88 -7.24 -4.79
CA LEU A 12 16.56 -7.74 -4.40
C LEU A 12 15.98 -8.75 -5.37
N SER A 13 16.23 -8.62 -6.69
CA SER A 13 15.74 -9.60 -7.65
C SER A 13 16.27 -11.00 -7.39
N ASP A 14 17.51 -11.10 -6.92
CA ASP A 14 18.13 -12.38 -6.59
C ASP A 14 17.76 -12.90 -5.18
N LYS A 15 17.49 -12.01 -4.25
CA LYS A 15 17.28 -12.29 -2.84
C LYS A 15 15.85 -12.07 -2.35
N ALA A 16 14.96 -11.58 -3.21
CA ALA A 16 13.58 -11.35 -2.83
C ALA A 16 12.89 -12.67 -2.39
N PRO A 17 12.17 -12.67 -1.28
CA PRO A 17 11.38 -13.83 -0.90
C PRO A 17 10.24 -14.08 -1.88
N GLU A 18 9.79 -15.32 -1.97
CA GLU A 18 8.54 -15.64 -2.68
C GLU A 18 7.34 -15.03 -1.92
N PRO A 19 6.28 -14.58 -2.63
CA PRO A 19 6.05 -14.65 -4.09
C PRO A 19 6.65 -13.49 -4.90
N PHE A 20 7.31 -12.53 -4.29
CA PHE A 20 7.81 -11.33 -4.96
C PHE A 20 8.79 -11.65 -6.11
N LYS A 21 9.63 -12.67 -5.91
CA LYS A 21 10.58 -13.10 -6.92
C LYS A 21 9.91 -13.69 -8.16
N SER A 22 8.92 -14.55 -7.97
CA SER A 22 8.19 -15.17 -9.08
C SER A 22 7.32 -14.17 -9.82
N GLU A 23 6.69 -13.23 -9.14
CA GLU A 23 5.94 -12.15 -9.76
C GLU A 23 6.80 -11.24 -10.64
N TRP A 24 8.03 -11.03 -10.24
CA TRP A 24 8.97 -10.20 -10.99
C TRP A 24 9.47 -10.90 -12.25
N SER A 25 9.83 -12.17 -12.16
CA SER A 25 10.44 -12.94 -13.25
C SER A 25 9.47 -13.25 -14.40
N ALA A 26 8.17 -13.25 -14.15
CA ALA A 26 7.17 -13.69 -15.13
C ALA A 26 6.75 -12.63 -16.17
N GLY A 27 7.20 -11.40 -16.08
CA GLY A 27 6.88 -10.30 -17.01
C GLY A 27 5.40 -9.90 -17.12
N ARG A 28 4.49 -10.81 -16.76
CA ARG A 28 3.04 -10.60 -16.64
C ARG A 28 2.68 -10.80 -15.18
N GLY A 29 2.64 -9.72 -14.40
CA GLY A 29 2.25 -9.81 -13.01
C GLY A 29 0.84 -10.36 -12.84
N ILE A 30 0.55 -10.91 -11.66
CA ILE A 30 -0.80 -11.29 -11.25
C ILE A 30 -1.69 -10.04 -11.31
N ASN A 31 -2.81 -10.13 -12.01
CA ASN A 31 -3.78 -9.05 -12.07
C ASN A 31 -4.55 -9.01 -10.74
N ILE A 32 -4.54 -7.86 -10.10
CA ILE A 32 -5.39 -7.63 -8.95
C ILE A 32 -6.83 -7.52 -9.45
N HIS A 33 -7.69 -8.38 -8.93
CA HIS A 33 -9.10 -8.45 -9.32
C HIS A 33 -10.04 -8.14 -8.15
N HIS A 34 -9.52 -7.61 -7.07
CA HIS A 34 -10.30 -7.19 -5.91
C HIS A 34 -11.23 -6.02 -6.25
N LYS A 35 -12.44 -6.10 -5.79
CA LYS A 35 -13.46 -5.08 -5.95
C LYS A 35 -14.08 -4.83 -4.60
N PHE A 36 -13.64 -3.78 -3.93
CA PHE A 36 -14.23 -3.38 -2.67
C PHE A 36 -14.04 -1.89 -2.39
N VAL A 37 -14.92 -1.36 -1.59
CA VAL A 37 -14.82 -0.03 -1.01
C VAL A 37 -14.97 -0.20 0.50
N VAL A 38 -14.12 0.46 1.26
CA VAL A 38 -14.20 0.51 2.71
C VAL A 38 -14.46 1.94 3.14
N THR A 39 -15.45 2.12 4.00
CA THR A 39 -15.74 3.42 4.60
C THR A 39 -15.63 3.31 6.12
N ASP A 40 -15.13 4.36 6.74
CA ASP A 40 -15.15 4.51 8.20
C ASP A 40 -14.56 3.33 8.98
N PHE A 41 -13.57 2.62 8.44
CA PHE A 41 -13.04 1.36 8.96
C PHE A 41 -12.64 1.38 10.45
N ASN A 42 -12.37 2.55 10.99
CA ASN A 42 -11.99 2.78 12.38
C ASN A 42 -13.15 3.27 13.26
N LEU A 43 -14.35 3.43 12.72
CA LEU A 43 -15.55 3.88 13.41
C LEU A 43 -16.56 2.73 13.61
N GLU A 44 -17.55 2.96 14.46
CA GLU A 44 -18.59 1.96 14.76
C GLU A 44 -19.50 1.64 13.57
N ASN A 45 -19.70 2.62 12.67
CA ASN A 45 -20.50 2.49 11.45
C ASN A 45 -19.70 2.02 10.24
N ALA A 46 -18.55 1.39 10.45
CA ALA A 46 -17.67 0.90 9.41
C ALA A 46 -18.39 -0.04 8.44
N LYS A 47 -18.19 0.17 7.14
CA LYS A 47 -18.81 -0.62 6.08
C LYS A 47 -17.81 -1.07 5.04
N VAL A 48 -18.07 -2.25 4.49
CA VAL A 48 -17.40 -2.80 3.32
C VAL A 48 -18.43 -3.07 2.25
N PHE A 49 -18.18 -2.58 1.04
CA PHE A 49 -18.92 -2.95 -0.16
C PHE A 49 -18.01 -3.81 -1.01
N THR A 50 -18.44 -5.03 -1.33
CA THR A 50 -17.64 -5.99 -2.10
C THR A 50 -18.54 -6.91 -2.92
N GLY A 51 -17.98 -7.56 -3.92
CA GLY A 51 -18.73 -8.47 -4.77
C GLY A 51 -18.06 -8.71 -6.11
N SER A 52 -18.83 -9.13 -7.09
CA SER A 52 -18.35 -9.33 -8.48
C SER A 52 -18.34 -8.03 -9.29
N SER A 53 -19.12 -7.02 -8.88
CA SER A 53 -19.24 -5.75 -9.59
C SER A 53 -17.91 -4.99 -9.66
N ASN A 54 -17.58 -4.51 -10.85
CA ASN A 54 -16.49 -3.55 -11.06
C ASN A 54 -16.89 -2.12 -10.67
N LEU A 55 -18.01 -1.94 -9.97
CA LEU A 55 -18.57 -0.63 -9.61
C LEU A 55 -18.80 0.25 -10.85
N ALA A 56 -19.22 -0.39 -11.95
CA ALA A 56 -19.47 0.25 -13.23
C ALA A 56 -20.88 -0.07 -13.73
N PRO A 57 -21.57 0.88 -14.37
CA PRO A 57 -22.97 0.68 -14.82
C PRO A 57 -23.17 -0.57 -15.68
N SER A 58 -22.19 -0.96 -16.48
CA SER A 58 -22.26 -2.15 -17.33
C SER A 58 -22.27 -3.46 -16.54
N GLY A 59 -21.56 -3.52 -15.40
CA GLY A 59 -21.56 -4.70 -14.53
C GLY A 59 -22.93 -4.91 -13.90
N GLU A 60 -23.48 -3.86 -13.36
CA GLU A 60 -24.75 -3.90 -12.63
C GLU A 60 -25.97 -4.14 -13.53
N SER A 61 -25.97 -3.54 -14.73
CA SER A 61 -27.15 -3.59 -15.62
C SER A 61 -27.15 -4.71 -16.66
N LYS A 62 -25.95 -5.29 -16.99
CA LYS A 62 -25.82 -6.24 -18.09
C LYS A 62 -25.27 -7.59 -17.69
N ASN A 63 -24.41 -7.66 -16.66
CA ASN A 63 -23.72 -8.87 -16.29
C ASN A 63 -24.35 -9.61 -15.12
N GLY A 64 -25.34 -9.01 -14.43
CA GLY A 64 -25.92 -9.59 -13.22
C GLY A 64 -24.94 -9.68 -12.07
N ASP A 65 -24.00 -8.73 -12.00
CA ASP A 65 -23.06 -8.66 -10.91
C ASP A 65 -23.78 -8.41 -9.58
N HIS A 66 -23.21 -8.92 -8.50
CA HIS A 66 -23.70 -8.68 -7.16
C HIS A 66 -22.82 -7.72 -6.39
N LEU A 67 -23.42 -6.98 -5.48
CA LEU A 67 -22.77 -6.15 -4.49
C LEU A 67 -23.32 -6.49 -3.12
N VAL A 68 -22.43 -6.75 -2.18
CA VAL A 68 -22.72 -7.05 -0.78
C VAL A 68 -22.22 -5.91 0.07
N MET A 69 -23.04 -5.43 1.00
CA MET A 69 -22.63 -4.51 2.04
C MET A 69 -22.49 -5.27 3.36
N ILE A 70 -21.36 -5.11 4.02
CA ILE A 70 -21.06 -5.67 5.33
C ILE A 70 -20.85 -4.51 6.30
N GLU A 71 -21.64 -4.47 7.37
CA GLU A 71 -21.48 -3.49 8.44
C GLU A 71 -20.88 -4.19 9.65
N ASP A 72 -19.55 -4.14 9.70
CA ASP A 72 -18.76 -4.73 10.81
C ASP A 72 -17.38 -4.09 10.83
N ARG A 73 -17.01 -3.52 11.97
CA ARG A 73 -15.73 -2.81 12.15
C ARG A 73 -14.50 -3.72 11.98
N LYS A 74 -14.56 -4.95 12.48
CA LYS A 74 -13.42 -5.89 12.38
C LYS A 74 -13.17 -6.30 10.93
N ILE A 75 -14.25 -6.58 10.22
CA ILE A 75 -14.20 -6.92 8.80
C ILE A 75 -13.69 -5.71 8.00
N ALA A 76 -14.23 -4.53 8.25
CA ALA A 76 -13.80 -3.30 7.58
C ALA A 76 -12.32 -3.00 7.82
N THR A 77 -11.83 -3.20 9.04
CA THR A 77 -10.41 -3.05 9.36
C THR A 77 -9.55 -4.04 8.59
N SER A 78 -9.99 -5.30 8.47
CA SER A 78 -9.26 -6.32 7.70
C SER A 78 -9.15 -5.96 6.22
N TYR A 79 -10.24 -5.47 5.63
CA TYR A 79 -10.23 -4.99 4.24
C TYR A 79 -9.36 -3.73 4.06
N ALA A 80 -9.36 -2.83 5.03
CA ALA A 80 -8.49 -1.64 4.99
C ALA A 80 -7.00 -2.03 5.04
N ILE A 81 -6.63 -2.98 5.90
CA ILE A 81 -5.27 -3.53 5.97
C ILE A 81 -4.87 -4.15 4.63
N GLU A 82 -5.76 -4.94 4.02
CA GLU A 82 -5.49 -5.55 2.71
C GLU A 82 -5.33 -4.50 1.61
N ALA A 83 -6.13 -3.43 1.61
CA ALA A 83 -5.97 -2.32 0.69
C ALA A 83 -4.59 -1.66 0.79
N ILE A 84 -4.13 -1.44 2.02
CA ILE A 84 -2.80 -0.85 2.28
C ILE A 84 -1.69 -1.80 1.82
N ARG A 85 -1.80 -3.09 2.11
CA ARG A 85 -0.84 -4.11 1.64
C ARG A 85 -0.73 -4.15 0.12
N MET A 86 -1.87 -4.15 -0.58
CA MET A 86 -1.90 -4.10 -2.04
C MET A 86 -1.29 -2.80 -2.57
N PHE A 87 -1.59 -1.67 -1.94
CA PHE A 87 -1.02 -0.38 -2.32
C PHE A 87 0.51 -0.39 -2.19
N ASP A 88 1.03 -0.83 -1.07
CA ASP A 88 2.48 -0.90 -0.81
C ASP A 88 3.17 -1.83 -1.82
N HIS A 89 2.59 -3.00 -2.07
CA HIS A 89 3.10 -3.95 -3.03
C HIS A 89 3.17 -3.36 -4.45
N LEU A 90 2.10 -2.73 -4.92
CA LEU A 90 2.06 -2.09 -6.24
C LEU A 90 2.97 -0.88 -6.35
N HIS A 91 3.02 -0.07 -5.29
CA HIS A 91 3.91 1.08 -5.21
C HIS A 91 5.37 0.65 -5.33
N PHE A 92 5.75 -0.38 -4.60
CA PHE A 92 7.08 -0.98 -4.67
C PHE A 92 7.41 -1.44 -6.08
N ARG A 93 6.54 -2.21 -6.75
CA ARG A 93 6.72 -2.66 -8.15
C ARG A 93 6.88 -1.50 -9.12
N THR A 94 6.10 -0.44 -8.96
CA THR A 94 6.19 0.76 -9.82
C THR A 94 7.54 1.45 -9.66
N ARG A 95 8.02 1.55 -8.42
CA ARG A 95 9.34 2.12 -8.13
C ARG A 95 10.47 1.28 -8.70
N MET A 96 10.36 -0.04 -8.63
CA MET A 96 11.31 -0.96 -9.24
C MET A 96 11.43 -0.73 -10.74
N LYS A 97 10.31 -0.76 -11.46
CA LYS A 97 10.29 -0.51 -12.92
C LYS A 97 10.87 0.86 -13.29
N ALA A 98 10.63 1.88 -12.49
CA ALA A 98 11.17 3.22 -12.72
C ALA A 98 12.70 3.28 -12.53
N ALA A 99 13.23 2.55 -11.55
CA ALA A 99 14.66 2.46 -11.28
C ALA A 99 15.41 1.74 -12.41
N GLU A 100 14.86 0.62 -12.90
CA GLU A 100 15.42 -0.11 -14.04
C GLU A 100 15.51 0.75 -15.32
N LYS A 101 14.43 1.46 -15.64
CA LYS A 101 14.41 2.34 -16.82
C LYS A 101 15.49 3.44 -16.77
N LYS A 102 15.85 3.89 -15.58
CA LYS A 102 16.84 4.94 -15.40
C LYS A 102 18.29 4.44 -15.43
N LYS A 103 18.53 3.13 -15.53
CA LYS A 103 19.88 2.52 -15.45
C LYS A 103 20.71 3.10 -14.28
N GLN A 104 20.04 3.53 -13.22
CA GLN A 104 20.74 4.04 -12.05
C GLN A 104 21.38 2.84 -11.36
N GLY A 105 22.71 2.87 -11.30
CA GLY A 105 23.49 1.83 -10.63
C GLY A 105 22.97 1.56 -9.22
N ALA A 106 23.19 0.34 -8.82
CA ALA A 106 22.80 -0.23 -7.54
C ALA A 106 23.12 0.74 -6.39
N ARG A 107 22.08 1.34 -5.81
CA ARG A 107 22.21 2.08 -4.56
C ARG A 107 21.69 1.23 -3.42
N ALA A 108 22.54 1.00 -2.45
CA ALA A 108 22.16 0.29 -1.24
C ALA A 108 20.96 0.94 -0.55
N LEU A 109 20.07 0.14 0.00
CA LEU A 109 18.98 0.62 0.84
C LEU A 109 19.55 1.35 2.06
N HIS A 110 19.30 2.64 2.15
CA HIS A 110 19.61 3.41 3.34
C HIS A 110 18.35 3.60 4.17
N LEU A 111 18.29 2.93 5.30
CA LEU A 111 17.27 3.22 6.29
C LEU A 111 17.48 4.64 6.82
N ARG A 112 16.37 5.38 6.99
CA ARG A 112 16.43 6.68 7.64
C ARG A 112 16.95 6.50 9.07
N LYS A 113 17.99 7.26 9.40
CA LYS A 113 18.49 7.28 10.77
C LYS A 113 17.42 7.85 11.71
N PRO A 114 17.27 7.32 12.92
CA PRO A 114 16.34 7.85 13.92
C PRO A 114 16.77 9.22 14.47
N THR A 115 18.02 9.61 14.22
CA THR A 115 18.57 10.89 14.69
C THR A 115 18.27 12.00 13.69
N ALA A 116 17.99 13.20 14.20
CA ALA A 116 17.88 14.41 13.40
C ALA A 116 19.18 14.66 12.60
N ILE A 117 19.03 15.06 11.36
CA ILE A 117 20.13 15.62 10.57
C ILE A 117 20.20 17.11 10.90
N SER A 118 21.40 17.68 11.01
CA SER A 118 21.56 19.11 11.32
C SER A 118 20.63 19.97 10.44
N GLY A 119 19.78 20.76 11.08
CA GLY A 119 18.80 21.63 10.43
C GLY A 119 17.49 20.93 9.97
N GLN A 120 17.32 19.63 10.21
CA GLN A 120 16.08 18.93 9.89
C GLN A 120 15.61 18.09 11.08
N PRO A 121 14.29 18.03 11.33
CA PRO A 121 13.74 17.17 12.38
C PRO A 121 13.98 15.70 12.05
N ALA A 122 13.97 14.86 13.07
CA ALA A 122 13.98 13.41 12.87
C ALA A 122 12.74 12.98 12.06
N TRP A 123 12.87 11.95 11.22
CA TRP A 123 11.81 11.54 10.29
C TRP A 123 10.50 11.17 10.98
N PHE A 124 10.53 10.76 12.23
CA PHE A 124 9.34 10.34 12.98
C PHE A 124 8.65 11.49 13.71
N GLU A 125 9.33 12.61 14.00
CA GLU A 125 8.77 13.74 14.76
C GLU A 125 7.43 14.24 14.21
N PRO A 126 7.23 14.37 12.89
CA PRO A 126 5.93 14.78 12.34
C PRO A 126 4.75 13.85 12.68
N TYR A 127 5.04 12.59 13.04
CA TYR A 127 4.02 11.61 13.46
C TYR A 127 3.62 11.73 14.93
N TYR A 128 4.31 12.59 15.68
CA TYR A 128 4.03 12.91 17.09
C TYR A 128 3.63 14.37 17.30
N GLN A 129 3.47 15.11 16.21
CA GLN A 129 2.98 16.48 16.27
C GLN A 129 1.47 16.46 16.52
N ALA A 130 1.05 17.03 17.68
CA ALA A 130 -0.35 17.07 18.09
C ALA A 130 -1.26 17.64 16.99
N ASP A 131 -2.45 17.08 16.89
CA ASP A 131 -3.51 17.46 15.95
C ASP A 131 -3.14 17.34 14.44
N SER A 132 -2.00 16.75 14.14
CA SER A 132 -1.60 16.48 12.74
C SER A 132 -2.32 15.28 12.16
N GLN A 133 -2.49 15.24 10.82
CA GLN A 133 -3.00 14.06 10.14
C GLN A 133 -2.11 12.84 10.41
N ARG A 134 -0.78 13.03 10.41
CA ARG A 134 0.18 11.93 10.65
C ARG A 134 0.07 11.35 12.05
N GLU A 135 -0.23 12.16 13.04
CA GLU A 135 -0.51 11.65 14.39
C GLU A 135 -1.79 10.82 14.41
N ARG A 136 -2.86 11.30 13.78
CA ARG A 136 -4.11 10.54 13.65
C ARG A 136 -3.89 9.20 12.97
N ASP A 137 -3.18 9.19 11.86
CA ASP A 137 -2.82 7.97 11.12
C ASP A 137 -2.03 7.01 12.02
N ARG A 138 -1.00 7.51 12.72
CA ARG A 138 -0.22 6.70 13.67
C ARG A 138 -1.11 6.07 14.74
N LEU A 139 -2.00 6.85 15.35
CA LEU A 139 -2.89 6.36 16.40
C LEU A 139 -3.88 5.31 15.92
N ILE A 140 -4.34 5.40 14.66
CA ILE A 140 -5.23 4.41 14.04
C ILE A 140 -4.51 3.07 13.87
N PHE A 141 -3.27 3.08 13.39
CA PHE A 141 -2.52 1.86 13.05
C PHE A 141 -1.67 1.30 14.18
N SER A 142 -1.57 1.98 15.31
CA SER A 142 -0.80 1.52 16.48
C SER A 142 -1.65 0.88 17.60
N ARG A 143 -2.95 0.72 17.39
CA ARG A 143 -3.89 0.13 18.36
C ARG A 143 -4.11 -1.35 18.12
#